data_f3d0b02bf40428f4cb557e944fd8e48b
#
_entry.id   f3d0b02bf40428f4cb557e944fd8e48b
#
_cell.length_a   1.000
_cell.length_b   1.000
_cell.length_c   1.000
_cell.angle_alpha   90.00
_cell.angle_beta   90.00
_cell.angle_gamma   90.00
#
_symmetry.space_group_name_H-M   'P 1'
#
loop_
_entity.id
_entity.type
_entity.pdbx_description
1 polymer ?
#
loop_
_entity_poly.entity_id
_entity_poly.type
_entity_poly.pdbx_seq_one_letter_code
_entity_poly.pdbx_strand_id
1 'polypeptide(L)'
;MGDGPEVARQFPSTPASVAAARHFVRDVCDRWHIQSAPDIEICVSEVVANAIVHGHGTVGVELVRTPWGVRVAVTDEERGLPVVKPPTRDGEGGRGMAVVSALAMRWAARPTHNGKVVWFHVSDRPA
;
A
#
# COMPACT_ATOMS: atom_id res chain seq x y z
N MET A 1 3.78 -20.74 12.46
CA MET A 1 4.07 -19.49 13.16
C MET A 1 3.14 -18.40 12.68
N GLY A 2 2.59 -17.65 13.59
CA GLY A 2 1.65 -16.58 13.28
C GLY A 2 2.34 -15.29 12.83
N ASP A 3 1.51 -14.32 12.48
CA ASP A 3 1.98 -12.98 12.17
C ASP A 3 2.54 -12.32 13.43
N GLY A 4 3.47 -11.39 13.23
CA GLY A 4 4.07 -10.60 14.29
C GLY A 4 3.28 -9.33 14.57
N PRO A 5 3.98 -8.24 14.94
CA PRO A 5 3.32 -6.99 15.28
C PRO A 5 2.54 -6.39 14.12
N GLU A 6 1.54 -5.59 14.47
CA GLU A 6 0.74 -4.86 13.50
C GLU A 6 0.54 -3.41 13.96
N VAL A 7 0.33 -2.52 13.02
CA VAL A 7 0.10 -1.11 13.28
C VAL A 7 -0.77 -0.54 12.16
N ALA A 8 -1.61 0.43 12.51
CA ALA A 8 -2.50 1.05 11.55
C ALA A 8 -2.64 2.54 11.81
N ARG A 9 -2.92 3.31 10.76
CA ARG A 9 -3.18 4.74 10.86
C ARG A 9 -4.15 5.17 9.77
N GLN A 10 -4.99 6.16 10.08
CA GLN A 10 -5.92 6.78 9.15
C GLN A 10 -5.35 8.10 8.64
N PHE A 11 -5.63 8.40 7.38
CA PHE A 11 -5.23 9.65 6.73
C PHE A 11 -6.43 10.26 6.00
N PRO A 12 -6.49 11.60 5.88
CA PRO A 12 -7.50 12.19 5.02
C PRO A 12 -7.20 11.86 3.55
N SER A 13 -8.25 11.81 2.73
CA SER A 13 -8.12 11.48 1.30
C SER A 13 -7.67 12.72 0.52
N THR A 14 -6.43 13.15 0.73
CA THR A 14 -5.82 14.33 0.13
C THR A 14 -4.44 14.00 -0.42
N PRO A 15 -3.94 14.77 -1.41
CA PRO A 15 -2.61 14.49 -1.97
C PRO A 15 -1.48 14.47 -0.94
N ALA A 16 -1.56 15.29 0.10
CA ALA A 16 -0.53 15.31 1.15
C ALA A 16 -0.43 13.98 1.88
N SER A 17 -1.48 13.18 1.89
CA SER A 17 -1.49 11.89 2.58
C SER A 17 -0.59 10.85 1.91
N VAL A 18 -0.24 11.01 0.64
CA VAL A 18 0.70 10.10 -0.02
C VAL A 18 2.06 10.15 0.68
N ALA A 19 2.59 11.35 0.88
CA ALA A 19 3.87 11.52 1.59
C ALA A 19 3.74 11.14 3.06
N ALA A 20 2.63 11.49 3.71
CA ALA A 20 2.40 11.17 5.12
C ALA A 20 2.35 9.65 5.33
N ALA A 21 1.67 8.92 4.46
CA ALA A 21 1.60 7.47 4.54
C ALA A 21 2.98 6.83 4.31
N ARG A 22 3.74 7.35 3.34
CA ARG A 22 5.10 6.85 3.09
C ARG A 22 5.99 7.04 4.31
N HIS A 23 5.92 8.20 4.98
CA HIS A 23 6.71 8.46 6.19
C HIS A 23 6.29 7.55 7.34
N PHE A 24 4.99 7.34 7.50
CA PHE A 24 4.49 6.42 8.50
C PHE A 24 5.04 5.00 8.27
N VAL A 25 5.00 4.52 7.04
CA VAL A 25 5.52 3.20 6.69
C VAL A 25 7.02 3.13 6.93
N ARG A 26 7.76 4.17 6.56
CA ARG A 26 9.20 4.22 6.80
C ARG A 26 9.52 4.10 8.28
N ASP A 27 8.82 4.82 9.13
CA ASP A 27 9.05 4.78 10.58
C ASP A 27 8.77 3.38 11.15
N VAL A 28 7.70 2.73 10.68
CA VAL A 28 7.38 1.37 11.10
C VAL A 28 8.44 0.39 10.64
N CYS A 29 8.87 0.50 9.39
CA CYS A 29 9.91 -0.38 8.85
C CYS A 29 11.24 -0.21 9.58
N ASP A 30 11.58 1.02 9.97
CA ASP A 30 12.77 1.27 10.77
C ASP A 30 12.69 0.56 12.12
N ARG A 31 11.55 0.67 12.79
CA ARG A 31 11.36 0.00 14.09
C ARG A 31 11.41 -1.51 13.98
N TRP A 32 10.92 -2.05 12.87
CA TRP A 32 10.88 -3.50 12.65
C TRP A 32 12.15 -4.03 11.96
N HIS A 33 13.12 -3.16 11.67
CA HIS A 33 14.36 -3.50 10.97
C HIS A 33 14.11 -4.19 9.63
N ILE A 34 13.20 -3.64 8.85
CA ILE A 34 12.82 -4.18 7.53
C ILE A 34 13.79 -3.66 6.47
N GLN A 35 14.43 -4.56 5.75
CA GLN A 35 15.41 -4.20 4.72
C GLN A 35 14.75 -3.81 3.39
N SER A 36 13.57 -4.37 3.12
CA SER A 36 12.83 -4.07 1.89
C SER A 36 11.96 -2.81 2.00
N ALA A 37 12.22 -1.95 2.99
CA ALA A 37 11.46 -0.72 3.20
C ALA A 37 11.30 0.13 1.93
N PRO A 38 12.35 0.34 1.10
CA PRO A 38 12.18 1.14 -0.12
C PRO A 38 11.09 0.61 -1.05
N ASP A 39 11.03 -0.70 -1.25
CA ASP A 39 9.99 -1.31 -2.08
C ASP A 39 8.61 -1.13 -1.47
N ILE A 40 8.50 -1.29 -0.15
CA ILE A 40 7.23 -1.11 0.56
C ILE A 40 6.76 0.34 0.45
N GLU A 41 7.66 1.30 0.60
CA GLU A 41 7.33 2.73 0.48
C GLU A 41 6.82 3.08 -0.92
N ILE A 42 7.45 2.52 -1.96
CA ILE A 42 7.00 2.74 -3.33
C ILE A 42 5.59 2.18 -3.51
N CYS A 43 5.35 0.95 -3.09
CA CYS A 43 4.04 0.33 -3.21
C CYS A 43 2.96 1.11 -2.46
N VAL A 44 3.23 1.53 -1.23
CA VAL A 44 2.28 2.33 -0.44
C VAL A 44 1.97 3.64 -1.14
N SER A 45 2.99 4.33 -1.66
CA SER A 45 2.78 5.59 -2.36
C SER A 45 1.84 5.42 -3.55
N GLU A 46 2.03 4.36 -4.32
CA GLU A 46 1.20 4.09 -5.50
C GLU A 46 -0.24 3.72 -5.12
N VAL A 47 -0.41 2.86 -4.11
CA VAL A 47 -1.74 2.42 -3.71
C VAL A 47 -2.52 3.56 -3.04
N VAL A 48 -1.85 4.36 -2.19
CA VAL A 48 -2.50 5.52 -1.56
C VAL A 48 -2.85 6.57 -2.62
N ALA A 49 -1.96 6.82 -3.59
CA ALA A 49 -2.26 7.75 -4.67
C ALA A 49 -3.53 7.35 -5.43
N ASN A 50 -3.71 6.04 -5.70
CA ASN A 50 -4.93 5.54 -6.31
C ASN A 50 -6.14 5.73 -5.40
N ALA A 51 -5.96 5.53 -4.11
CA ALA A 51 -7.06 5.61 -3.14
C ALA A 51 -7.62 7.02 -2.98
N ILE A 52 -6.80 8.05 -3.21
CA ILE A 52 -7.21 9.45 -2.98
C ILE A 52 -7.66 10.18 -4.25
N VAL A 53 -7.73 9.49 -5.39
CA VAL A 53 -8.00 10.13 -6.69
C VAL A 53 -9.22 11.07 -6.66
N HIS A 54 -10.29 10.66 -5.98
CA HIS A 54 -11.52 11.46 -5.93
C HIS A 54 -11.68 12.25 -4.63
N GLY A 55 -10.67 12.23 -3.75
CA GLY A 55 -10.68 13.03 -2.51
C GLY A 55 -11.84 12.70 -1.58
N HIS A 56 -12.23 11.45 -1.46
CA HIS A 56 -13.42 11.03 -0.74
C HIS A 56 -13.06 10.27 0.54
N GLY A 57 -13.52 10.79 1.68
CA GLY A 57 -13.40 10.11 2.96
C GLY A 57 -11.98 10.02 3.50
N THR A 58 -11.66 8.89 4.09
CA THR A 58 -10.35 8.61 4.67
C THR A 58 -9.70 7.41 4.04
N VAL A 59 -8.38 7.31 4.20
CA VAL A 59 -7.58 6.17 3.74
C VAL A 59 -6.91 5.57 4.96
N GLY A 60 -7.14 4.27 5.18
CA GLY A 60 -6.48 3.53 6.26
C GLY A 60 -5.29 2.75 5.72
N VAL A 61 -4.19 2.79 6.45
CA VAL A 61 -2.98 2.02 6.10
C VAL A 61 -2.63 1.14 7.29
N GLU A 62 -2.58 -0.16 7.05
CA GLU A 62 -2.24 -1.14 8.07
C GLU A 62 -1.05 -1.96 7.62
N LEU A 63 -0.08 -2.14 8.51
CA LEU A 63 1.07 -3.01 8.28
C LEU A 63 1.06 -4.16 9.27
N VAL A 64 1.32 -5.36 8.76
CA VAL A 64 1.47 -6.56 9.59
C VAL A 64 2.79 -7.22 9.22
N ARG A 65 3.62 -7.48 10.23
CA ARG A 65 4.84 -8.24 10.01
C ARG A 65 4.52 -9.72 9.95
N THR A 66 4.91 -10.37 8.86
CA THR A 66 4.68 -11.80 8.64
C THR A 66 6.01 -12.55 8.71
N PRO A 67 5.98 -13.90 8.78
CA PRO A 67 7.23 -14.68 8.74
C PRO A 67 8.07 -14.44 7.47
N TRP A 68 7.46 -13.98 6.38
CA TRP A 68 8.15 -13.80 5.10
C TRP A 68 8.36 -12.35 4.70
N GLY A 69 7.80 -11.41 5.45
CA GLY A 69 7.94 -10.01 5.07
C GLY A 69 6.93 -9.11 5.75
N VAL A 70 6.38 -8.18 4.98
CA VAL A 70 5.41 -7.21 5.48
C VAL A 70 4.19 -7.23 4.58
N ARG A 71 3.02 -7.39 5.17
CA ARG A 71 1.75 -7.24 4.48
C ARG A 71 1.18 -5.87 4.79
N VAL A 72 0.77 -5.16 3.75
CA VAL A 72 0.18 -3.84 3.87
C VAL A 72 -1.22 -3.89 3.31
N ALA A 73 -2.18 -3.32 4.03
CA ALA A 73 -3.55 -3.17 3.56
C ALA A 73 -3.90 -1.68 3.54
N VAL A 74 -4.40 -1.22 2.39
CA VAL A 74 -4.86 0.15 2.23
C VAL A 74 -6.36 0.11 1.98
N THR A 75 -7.12 0.70 2.89
CA THR A 75 -8.59 0.71 2.83
C THR A 75 -9.05 2.13 2.51
N ASP A 76 -9.95 2.25 1.53
CA ASP A 76 -10.48 3.56 1.16
C ASP A 76 -11.99 3.48 0.93
N GLU A 77 -12.60 4.63 0.68
CA GLU A 77 -14.04 4.74 0.45
C GLU A 77 -14.37 4.93 -1.04
N GLU A 78 -13.39 4.69 -1.91
CA GLU A 78 -13.58 4.75 -3.36
C GLU A 78 -14.20 3.45 -3.87
N ARG A 79 -15.21 3.56 -4.72
CA ARG A 79 -15.80 2.39 -5.37
C ARG A 79 -15.03 2.06 -6.63
N GLY A 80 -15.03 0.80 -6.99
CA GLY A 80 -14.33 0.32 -8.16
C GLY A 80 -12.94 -0.22 -7.82
N LEU A 81 -12.58 -1.35 -8.38
CA LEU A 81 -11.30 -2.00 -8.08
C LEU A 81 -10.20 -1.48 -8.99
N PRO A 82 -8.96 -1.42 -8.49
CA PRO A 82 -7.83 -1.04 -9.32
C PRO A 82 -7.56 -2.09 -10.39
N VAL A 83 -7.03 -1.64 -11.52
CA VAL A 83 -6.70 -2.49 -12.65
C VAL A 83 -5.22 -2.32 -12.98
N VAL A 84 -4.54 -3.43 -13.24
CA VAL A 84 -3.16 -3.38 -13.74
C VAL A 84 -3.20 -3.02 -15.21
N LYS A 85 -2.52 -1.94 -15.57
CA LYS A 85 -2.40 -1.51 -16.96
C LYS A 85 -0.92 -1.43 -17.33
N PRO A 86 -0.59 -1.67 -18.61
CA PRO A 86 0.79 -1.45 -19.05
C PRO A 86 1.18 0.01 -18.84
N PRO A 87 2.44 0.31 -18.51
CA PRO A 87 2.87 1.69 -18.41
C PRO A 87 2.65 2.41 -19.74
N THR A 88 2.11 3.62 -19.66
CA THR A 88 1.94 4.45 -20.85
C THR A 88 3.17 5.33 -21.04
N ARG A 89 3.32 5.84 -22.27
CA ARG A 89 4.47 6.66 -22.61
C ARG A 89 4.57 7.94 -21.77
N ASP A 90 3.43 8.51 -21.41
CA ASP A 90 3.36 9.71 -20.57
C ASP A 90 3.35 9.38 -19.07
N GLY A 91 3.32 8.11 -18.72
CA GLY A 91 3.35 7.67 -17.33
C GLY A 91 2.08 7.87 -16.55
N GLU A 92 0.96 8.12 -17.22
CA GLU A 92 -0.33 8.33 -16.56
C GLU A 92 -1.15 7.05 -16.55
N GLY A 93 -2.04 6.96 -15.55
CA GLY A 93 -3.11 5.95 -15.45
C GLY A 93 -2.64 4.51 -15.35
N GLY A 94 -3.06 3.78 -14.34
CA GLY A 94 -2.83 2.35 -14.19
C GLY A 94 -1.38 1.94 -13.89
N ARG A 95 -0.47 2.88 -13.91
CA ARG A 95 0.94 2.65 -13.67
C ARG A 95 1.23 2.13 -12.26
N GLY A 96 0.47 2.63 -11.29
CA GLY A 96 0.68 2.28 -9.89
C GLY A 96 0.56 0.79 -9.62
N MET A 97 -0.47 0.13 -10.18
CA MET A 97 -0.64 -1.30 -9.91
C MET A 97 0.37 -2.16 -10.67
N ALA A 98 0.88 -1.67 -11.80
CA ALA A 98 1.99 -2.34 -12.49
C ALA A 98 3.26 -2.32 -11.62
N VAL A 99 3.53 -1.22 -10.93
CA VAL A 99 4.65 -1.11 -10.00
C VAL A 99 4.47 -2.07 -8.82
N VAL A 100 3.28 -2.11 -8.24
CA VAL A 100 2.99 -3.03 -7.13
C VAL A 100 3.17 -4.48 -7.58
N SER A 101 2.67 -4.82 -8.77
CA SER A 101 2.83 -6.18 -9.32
C SER A 101 4.29 -6.57 -9.51
N ALA A 102 5.15 -5.60 -9.81
CA ALA A 102 6.58 -5.85 -10.02
C ALA A 102 7.33 -6.04 -8.69
N LEU A 103 6.95 -5.31 -7.65
CA LEU A 103 7.70 -5.27 -6.39
C LEU A 103 7.15 -6.20 -5.31
N ALA A 104 5.85 -6.47 -5.31
CA ALA A 104 5.22 -7.31 -4.30
C ALA A 104 5.28 -8.79 -4.69
N MET A 105 5.37 -9.66 -3.70
CA MET A 105 5.22 -11.10 -3.91
C MET A 105 3.85 -11.41 -4.49
N ARG A 106 2.84 -10.72 -3.98
CA ARG A 106 1.46 -10.83 -4.45
C ARG A 106 0.66 -9.66 -3.93
N TRP A 107 -0.46 -9.41 -4.57
CA TRP A 107 -1.40 -8.39 -4.14
C TRP A 107 -2.80 -8.81 -4.54
N ALA A 108 -3.80 -8.22 -3.90
CA ALA A 108 -5.20 -8.42 -4.26
C ALA A 108 -6.00 -7.18 -3.87
N ALA A 109 -7.14 -7.02 -4.49
CA ALA A 109 -8.08 -5.94 -4.20
C ALA A 109 -9.46 -6.54 -4.03
N ARG A 110 -10.22 -6.04 -3.06
CA ARG A 110 -11.58 -6.51 -2.78
C ARG A 110 -12.49 -5.34 -2.47
N PRO A 111 -13.75 -5.39 -2.92
CA PRO A 111 -14.72 -4.41 -2.46
C PRO A 111 -15.01 -4.60 -0.98
N THR A 112 -15.31 -3.49 -0.29
CA THR A 112 -15.78 -3.50 1.08
C THR A 112 -17.19 -2.91 1.09
N HIS A 113 -17.81 -2.84 2.28
CA HIS A 113 -19.15 -2.31 2.42
C HIS A 113 -19.30 -0.90 1.80
N ASN A 114 -18.31 -0.05 1.99
CA ASN A 114 -18.37 1.35 1.55
C ASN A 114 -17.17 1.80 0.73
N GLY A 115 -16.39 0.87 0.19
CA GLY A 115 -15.22 1.22 -0.62
C GLY A 115 -14.48 -0.01 -1.07
N LYS A 116 -13.16 -0.04 -0.85
CA LYS A 116 -12.34 -1.19 -1.20
C LYS A 116 -11.13 -1.30 -0.28
N VAL A 117 -10.52 -2.48 -0.28
CA VAL A 117 -9.21 -2.70 0.32
C VAL A 117 -8.27 -3.27 -0.73
N VAL A 118 -7.08 -2.69 -0.82
CA VAL A 118 -5.98 -3.23 -1.63
C VAL A 118 -4.91 -3.67 -0.65
N TRP A 119 -4.52 -4.94 -0.73
CA TRP A 119 -3.41 -5.40 0.09
C TRP A 119 -2.29 -5.93 -0.80
N PHE A 120 -1.07 -5.82 -0.30
CA PHE A 120 0.11 -6.37 -0.97
C PHE A 120 1.08 -6.90 0.09
N HIS A 121 1.90 -7.85 -0.33
CA HIS A 121 2.88 -8.49 0.53
C HIS A 121 4.26 -8.38 -0.11
N VAL A 122 5.17 -7.71 0.57
CA VAL A 122 6.55 -7.55 0.11
C VAL A 122 7.43 -8.46 0.95
N SER A 123 8.26 -9.27 0.29
CA SER A 123 9.14 -10.17 1.00
C SER A 123 10.27 -9.41 1.68
N ASP A 124 10.65 -9.88 2.86
CA ASP A 124 11.77 -9.35 3.60
C ASP A 124 12.42 -10.50 4.36
N ARG A 125 13.60 -10.90 3.92
CA ARG A 125 14.32 -11.97 4.56
C ARG A 125 15.41 -11.39 5.44
N PRO A 126 15.57 -11.91 6.66
CA PRO A 126 16.70 -11.51 7.50
C PRO A 126 18.01 -11.79 6.76
N ALA A 127 18.97 -10.90 6.94
CA ALA A 127 20.28 -11.07 6.33
C ALA A 127 21.02 -12.30 6.89
#